data_7460bc93b090c6301a75b9ea0f155dfe
#
_entry.id   7460bc93b090c6301a75b9ea0f155dfe
#
_cell.length_a   1.000
_cell.length_b   1.000
_cell.length_c   1.000
_cell.angle_alpha   90.00
_cell.angle_beta   90.00
_cell.angle_gamma   90.00
#
_symmetry.space_group_name_H-M   'P 1'
#
loop_
_entity.id
_entity.type
_entity.pdbx_description
1 polymer ?
#
loop_
_entity_poly.entity_id
_entity_poly.type
_entity_poly.pdbx_seq_one_letter_code
_entity_poly.pdbx_strand_id
1 'polypeptide(L)'
;MTRTFKTRHFARWMRKTELSDHALCKAVAEMQKGLIDADLGGGVFKKRVPLPGRGKSGSTRTLVATNKGSRWFFMVGFEKNEKDNINSSELEALKAYAEELLKLTVAQLDSQMKTGALQEICHEKKD
;
A
#
# COMPACT_ATOMS: atom_id res chain seq x y z
N MET A 1 -16.18 7.92 0.38
CA MET A 1 -15.90 6.57 0.88
C MET A 1 -14.48 6.15 0.54
N THR A 2 -13.76 5.66 1.50
CA THR A 2 -12.37 5.24 1.31
C THR A 2 -12.31 3.79 0.85
N ARG A 3 -11.52 3.55 -0.17
CA ARG A 3 -11.27 2.19 -0.66
C ARG A 3 -9.78 1.90 -0.63
N THR A 4 -9.42 0.73 -0.17
CA THR A 4 -8.01 0.32 -0.02
C THR A 4 -7.80 -1.00 -0.74
N PHE A 5 -6.69 -1.04 -1.48
CA PHE A 5 -6.34 -2.21 -2.28
C PHE A 5 -4.89 -2.59 -2.04
N LYS A 6 -4.58 -3.86 -2.30
CA LYS A 6 -3.19 -4.29 -2.45
C LYS A 6 -3.04 -4.90 -3.85
N THR A 7 -1.90 -4.64 -4.47
CA THR A 7 -1.61 -5.20 -5.79
C THR A 7 -1.27 -6.68 -5.65
N ARG A 8 -1.32 -7.40 -6.78
CA ARG A 8 -0.90 -8.81 -6.80
C ARG A 8 0.53 -8.97 -6.31
N HIS A 9 1.40 -8.06 -6.74
CA HIS A 9 2.81 -8.07 -6.32
C HIS A 9 2.93 -7.91 -4.81
N PHE A 10 2.21 -6.94 -4.24
CA PHE A 10 2.23 -6.72 -2.80
C PHE A 10 1.66 -7.92 -2.04
N ALA A 11 0.54 -8.45 -2.52
CA ALA A 11 -0.10 -9.60 -1.87
C ALA A 11 0.83 -10.82 -1.85
N ARG A 12 1.57 -11.02 -2.93
CA ARG A 12 2.52 -12.13 -3.02
C ARG A 12 3.66 -11.97 -2.02
N TRP A 13 4.22 -10.76 -1.93
CA TRP A 13 5.27 -10.47 -0.96
C TRP A 13 4.75 -10.62 0.47
N MET A 14 3.54 -10.11 0.71
CA MET A 14 2.93 -10.11 2.04
C MET A 14 2.76 -11.53 2.61
N ARG A 15 2.49 -12.51 1.74
CA ARG A 15 2.33 -13.90 2.18
C ARG A 15 3.59 -14.48 2.81
N LYS A 16 4.75 -13.89 2.55
CA LYS A 16 6.02 -14.33 3.12
C LYS A 16 6.33 -13.61 4.42
N THR A 17 5.44 -12.76 4.88
CA THR A 17 5.62 -11.96 6.08
C THR A 17 4.53 -12.28 7.08
N GLU A 18 4.63 -11.67 8.25
CA GLU A 18 3.60 -11.76 9.28
C GLU A 18 2.58 -10.61 9.19
N LEU A 19 2.65 -9.81 8.14
CA LEU A 19 1.71 -8.72 7.94
C LEU A 19 0.30 -9.25 7.68
N SER A 20 -0.68 -8.53 8.24
CA SER A 20 -2.09 -8.84 8.03
C SER A 20 -2.78 -7.67 7.34
N ASP A 21 -3.92 -7.95 6.76
CA ASP A 21 -4.76 -6.89 6.19
C ASP A 21 -5.16 -5.88 7.26
N HIS A 22 -5.39 -6.36 8.48
CA HIS A 22 -5.72 -5.47 9.60
C HIS A 22 -4.61 -4.43 9.84
N ALA A 23 -3.35 -4.85 9.78
CA ALA A 23 -2.22 -3.94 9.96
C ALA A 23 -2.18 -2.89 8.85
N LEU A 24 -2.49 -3.29 7.62
CA LEU A 24 -2.54 -2.36 6.50
C LEU A 24 -3.69 -1.35 6.66
N CYS A 25 -4.83 -1.83 7.12
CA CYS A 25 -5.99 -0.95 7.33
C CYS A 25 -5.70 0.07 8.43
N LYS A 26 -5.01 -0.35 9.48
CA LYS A 26 -4.59 0.56 10.54
C LYS A 26 -3.62 1.60 9.98
N ALA A 27 -2.70 1.18 9.12
CA ALA A 27 -1.75 2.09 8.49
C ALA A 27 -2.46 3.16 7.66
N VAL A 28 -3.51 2.78 6.92
CA VAL A 28 -4.28 3.75 6.15
C VAL A 28 -4.95 4.76 7.08
N ALA A 29 -5.55 4.29 8.17
CA ALA A 29 -6.16 5.18 9.15
C ALA A 29 -5.14 6.19 9.70
N GLU A 30 -3.92 5.74 9.96
CA GLU A 30 -2.85 6.61 10.43
C GLU A 30 -2.46 7.63 9.36
N MET A 31 -2.32 7.17 8.11
CA MET A 31 -1.96 8.07 7.02
C MET A 31 -3.02 9.14 6.78
N GLN A 32 -4.28 8.79 6.96
CA GLN A 32 -5.38 9.76 6.84
C GLN A 32 -5.26 10.87 7.88
N LYS A 33 -4.61 10.59 9.00
CA LYS A 33 -4.36 11.57 10.05
C LYS A 33 -3.03 12.30 9.85
N GLY A 34 -2.34 12.05 8.76
CA GLY A 34 -1.07 12.70 8.46
C GLY A 34 0.17 11.95 8.92
N LEU A 35 0.02 10.75 9.45
CA LEU A 35 1.15 9.95 9.92
C LEU A 35 1.76 9.18 8.76
N ILE A 36 2.55 9.88 7.97
CA ILE A 36 3.21 9.37 6.78
C ILE A 36 4.71 9.52 6.99
N ASP A 37 5.48 8.51 6.62
CA ASP A 37 6.93 8.55 6.84
C ASP A 37 7.66 9.39 5.81
N ALA A 38 7.22 9.35 4.55
CA ALA A 38 7.81 10.18 3.51
C ALA A 38 6.86 10.35 2.34
N ASP A 39 6.85 11.54 1.76
CA ASP A 39 6.16 11.85 0.51
C ASP A 39 7.21 11.77 -0.58
N LEU A 40 7.10 10.78 -1.45
CA LEU A 40 8.11 10.54 -2.50
C LEU A 40 7.75 11.22 -3.82
N GLY A 41 6.61 11.92 -3.85
CA GLY A 41 6.13 12.58 -5.05
C GLY A 41 5.32 11.67 -5.95
N GLY A 42 4.59 12.27 -6.89
CA GLY A 42 3.81 11.51 -7.87
C GLY A 42 2.71 10.65 -7.28
N GLY A 43 2.27 10.95 -6.08
CA GLY A 43 1.23 10.16 -5.43
C GLY A 43 1.78 8.93 -4.70
N VAL A 44 3.09 8.83 -4.54
CA VAL A 44 3.74 7.70 -3.86
C VAL A 44 4.21 8.14 -2.48
N PHE A 45 3.81 7.37 -1.46
CA PHE A 45 4.14 7.69 -0.08
C PHE A 45 4.75 6.45 0.59
N LYS A 46 5.68 6.69 1.51
CA LYS A 46 6.29 5.62 2.29
C LYS A 46 5.63 5.55 3.66
N LYS A 47 5.29 4.33 4.07
CA LYS A 47 4.68 4.09 5.37
C LYS A 47 5.31 2.86 6.01
N ARG A 48 5.80 3.02 7.22
CA ARG A 48 6.26 1.87 8.02
C ARG A 48 5.05 1.19 8.61
N VAL A 49 5.05 -0.14 8.52
CA VAL A 49 3.99 -0.95 9.13
C VAL A 49 4.68 -1.97 10.05
N PRO A 50 4.46 -1.89 11.36
CA PRO A 50 5.11 -2.80 12.28
C PRO A 50 4.59 -4.23 12.11
N LEU A 51 5.50 -5.19 12.30
CA LEU A 51 5.13 -6.60 12.35
C LEU A 51 4.68 -6.94 13.77
N PRO A 52 3.72 -7.86 13.91
CA PRO A 52 3.24 -8.24 15.24
C PRO A 52 4.38 -8.71 16.15
N GLY A 53 4.43 -8.17 17.35
CA GLY A 53 5.38 -8.61 18.37
C GLY A 53 6.83 -8.22 18.16
N ARG A 54 7.15 -7.45 17.12
CA ARG A 54 8.56 -7.13 16.83
C ARG A 54 8.97 -5.70 17.15
N GLY A 55 8.03 -4.84 17.51
CA GLY A 55 8.34 -3.46 17.80
C GLY A 55 8.86 -2.72 16.57
N LYS A 56 9.57 -1.60 16.84
CA LYS A 56 10.01 -0.72 15.75
C LYS A 56 11.05 -1.34 14.83
N SER A 57 11.95 -2.16 15.38
CA SER A 57 13.01 -2.77 14.57
C SER A 57 12.49 -3.81 13.61
N GLY A 58 11.30 -4.34 13.86
CA GLY A 58 10.67 -5.31 12.98
C GLY A 58 9.66 -4.72 12.02
N SER A 59 9.71 -3.40 11.78
CA SER A 59 8.79 -2.76 10.85
C SER A 59 9.14 -3.07 9.41
N THR A 60 8.09 -3.26 8.61
CA THR A 60 8.24 -3.31 7.18
C THR A 60 8.09 -1.91 6.62
N ARG A 61 8.58 -1.71 5.42
CA ARG A 61 8.38 -0.48 4.67
C ARG A 61 7.42 -0.77 3.53
N THR A 62 6.41 0.07 3.38
CA THR A 62 5.47 -0.06 2.28
C THR A 62 5.46 1.21 1.45
N LEU A 63 5.24 1.05 0.15
CA LEU A 63 5.07 2.18 -0.75
C LEU A 63 3.63 2.15 -1.25
N VAL A 64 2.94 3.26 -1.02
CA VAL A 64 1.50 3.35 -1.19
C VAL A 64 1.19 4.45 -2.20
N ALA A 65 0.34 4.14 -3.17
CA ALA A 65 -0.20 5.15 -4.08
C ALA A 65 -1.51 5.65 -3.49
N THR A 66 -1.66 6.96 -3.38
CA THR A 66 -2.89 7.52 -2.85
C THR A 66 -3.09 8.96 -3.29
N ASN A 67 -4.37 9.34 -3.42
CA ASN A 67 -4.76 10.74 -3.56
C ASN A 67 -5.05 11.35 -2.18
N LYS A 68 -4.74 10.63 -1.11
CA LYS A 68 -5.00 10.96 0.29
C LYS A 68 -6.49 11.09 0.63
N GLY A 69 -7.35 10.73 -0.29
CA GLY A 69 -8.79 10.81 -0.08
C GLY A 69 -9.41 9.43 -0.19
N SER A 70 -9.95 9.13 -1.35
CA SER A 70 -10.80 7.98 -1.52
C SER A 70 -10.09 6.68 -1.87
N ARG A 71 -8.82 6.75 -2.31
CA ARG A 71 -8.15 5.55 -2.83
C ARG A 71 -6.75 5.38 -2.30
N TRP A 72 -6.44 4.15 -1.89
CA TRP A 72 -5.16 3.76 -1.31
C TRP A 72 -4.74 2.42 -1.90
N PHE A 73 -3.54 2.37 -2.49
CA PHE A 73 -3.04 1.14 -3.11
C PHE A 73 -1.67 0.80 -2.53
N PHE A 74 -1.56 -0.34 -1.86
CA PHE A 74 -0.27 -0.85 -1.43
C PHE A 74 0.41 -1.50 -2.63
N MET A 75 1.49 -0.90 -3.11
CA MET A 75 2.16 -1.32 -4.34
C MET A 75 3.30 -2.29 -4.10
N VAL A 76 4.23 -1.92 -3.23
CA VAL A 76 5.37 -2.78 -2.90
C VAL A 76 5.66 -2.67 -1.42
N GLY A 77 6.27 -3.73 -0.88
CA GLY A 77 6.74 -3.74 0.49
C GLY A 77 8.09 -4.43 0.56
N PHE A 78 8.86 -4.10 1.57
CA PHE A 78 10.14 -4.74 1.82
C PHE A 78 10.49 -4.61 3.28
N GLU A 79 11.29 -5.57 3.78
CA GLU A 79 11.82 -5.49 5.12
C GLU A 79 13.17 -4.79 5.07
N LYS A 80 13.56 -4.21 6.19
CA LYS A 80 14.81 -3.45 6.25
C LYS A 80 16.01 -4.28 5.85
N ASN A 81 16.02 -5.55 6.22
CA ASN A 81 17.14 -6.45 5.89
C ASN A 81 17.20 -6.85 4.42
N GLU A 82 16.09 -6.69 3.70
CA GLU A 82 16.04 -6.99 2.28
C GLU A 82 16.53 -5.78 1.47
N LYS A 83 16.16 -4.58 1.93
CA LYS A 83 16.42 -3.36 1.19
C LYS A 83 16.20 -2.17 2.12
N ASP A 84 17.15 -1.27 2.17
CA ASP A 84 17.01 -0.07 3.00
C ASP A 84 16.19 1.00 2.32
N ASN A 85 16.29 1.11 1.01
CA ASN A 85 15.67 2.20 0.29
C ASN A 85 15.44 1.81 -1.15
N ILE A 86 14.57 2.56 -1.82
CA ILE A 86 14.27 2.35 -3.22
C ILE A 86 15.17 3.28 -4.05
N ASN A 87 15.70 2.78 -5.17
CA ASN A 87 16.54 3.61 -6.02
C ASN A 87 15.67 4.48 -6.94
N SER A 88 16.32 5.46 -7.62
CA SER A 88 15.57 6.45 -8.37
C SER A 88 14.83 5.85 -9.57
N SER A 89 15.38 4.85 -10.23
CA SER A 89 14.69 4.26 -11.38
C SER A 89 13.49 3.42 -10.94
N GLU A 90 13.62 2.74 -9.81
CA GLU A 90 12.48 2.01 -9.22
C GLU A 90 11.37 2.99 -8.83
N LEU A 91 11.75 4.12 -8.24
CA LEU A 91 10.79 5.12 -7.81
C LEU A 91 10.06 5.71 -9.01
N GLU A 92 10.76 6.00 -10.09
CA GLU A 92 10.12 6.54 -11.30
C GLU A 92 9.10 5.55 -11.87
N ALA A 93 9.44 4.27 -11.88
CA ALA A 93 8.50 3.24 -12.33
C ALA A 93 7.27 3.17 -11.43
N LEU A 94 7.47 3.30 -10.12
CA LEU A 94 6.35 3.28 -9.18
C LEU A 94 5.48 4.52 -9.31
N LYS A 95 6.06 5.68 -9.59
CA LYS A 95 5.27 6.89 -9.82
C LYS A 95 4.39 6.74 -11.05
N ALA A 96 4.92 6.14 -12.13
CA ALA A 96 4.14 5.89 -13.33
C ALA A 96 2.98 4.92 -13.03
N TYR A 97 3.26 3.88 -12.27
CA TYR A 97 2.24 2.92 -11.88
C TYR A 97 1.18 3.55 -10.97
N ALA A 98 1.62 4.38 -10.02
CA ALA A 98 0.70 5.08 -9.13
C ALA A 98 -0.26 5.96 -9.92
N GLU A 99 0.24 6.66 -10.92
CA GLU A 99 -0.59 7.50 -11.77
C GLU A 99 -1.68 6.68 -12.46
N GLU A 100 -1.31 5.51 -12.98
CA GLU A 100 -2.28 4.62 -13.62
C GLU A 100 -3.33 4.12 -12.64
N LEU A 101 -2.89 3.69 -11.45
CA LEU A 101 -3.81 3.19 -10.43
C LEU A 101 -4.82 4.25 -10.00
N LEU A 102 -4.34 5.47 -9.80
CA LEU A 102 -5.19 6.55 -9.29
C LEU A 102 -6.19 7.05 -10.34
N LYS A 103 -5.98 6.72 -11.61
CA LYS A 103 -6.89 7.09 -12.69
C LYS A 103 -7.93 6.00 -13.01
N LEU A 104 -7.85 4.83 -12.38
CA LEU A 104 -8.77 3.75 -12.68
C LEU A 104 -10.21 4.15 -12.35
N THR A 105 -11.11 3.86 -13.28
CA THR A 105 -12.54 4.04 -13.04
C THR A 105 -13.05 2.91 -12.14
N VAL A 106 -14.26 3.07 -11.60
CA VAL A 106 -14.86 2.03 -10.78
C VAL A 106 -14.97 0.73 -11.57
N ALA A 107 -15.37 0.81 -12.83
CA ALA A 107 -15.46 -0.38 -13.67
C ALA A 107 -14.11 -1.05 -13.87
N GLN A 108 -13.05 -0.25 -14.05
CA GLN A 108 -11.70 -0.79 -14.20
C GLN A 108 -11.20 -1.41 -12.91
N LEU A 109 -11.52 -0.81 -11.76
CA LEU A 109 -11.19 -1.41 -10.46
C LEU A 109 -11.85 -2.78 -10.33
N ASP A 110 -13.14 -2.87 -10.67
CA ASP A 110 -13.87 -4.14 -10.60
C ASP A 110 -13.24 -5.18 -11.51
N SER A 111 -12.85 -4.78 -12.72
CA SER A 111 -12.19 -5.68 -13.66
C SER A 111 -10.86 -6.20 -13.10
N GLN A 112 -10.07 -5.33 -12.50
CA GLN A 112 -8.79 -5.72 -11.92
C GLN A 112 -8.96 -6.62 -10.70
N MET A 113 -10.03 -6.43 -9.95
CA MET A 113 -10.32 -7.34 -8.84
C MET A 113 -10.71 -8.73 -9.35
N LYS A 114 -11.48 -8.79 -10.42
CA LYS A 114 -11.88 -10.08 -11.00
C LYS A 114 -10.69 -10.88 -11.50
N THR A 115 -9.68 -10.22 -12.07
CA THR A 115 -8.50 -10.89 -12.58
C THR A 115 -7.49 -11.20 -11.47
N GLY A 116 -7.67 -10.65 -10.28
CA GLY A 116 -6.73 -10.81 -9.17
C GLY A 116 -5.57 -9.84 -9.22
N ALA A 117 -5.57 -8.88 -10.17
CA ALA A 117 -4.52 -7.86 -10.22
C ALA A 117 -4.58 -6.94 -9.00
N LEU A 118 -5.79 -6.70 -8.49
CA LEU A 118 -6.02 -5.95 -7.26
C LEU A 118 -6.89 -6.76 -6.32
N GLN A 119 -6.63 -6.62 -5.04
CA GLN A 119 -7.45 -7.21 -4.00
C GLN A 119 -7.88 -6.10 -3.06
N GLU A 120 -9.17 -5.91 -2.90
CA GLU A 120 -9.69 -4.89 -1.98
C GLU A 120 -9.64 -5.40 -0.55
N ILE A 121 -9.19 -4.52 0.35
CA ILE A 121 -9.10 -4.80 1.78
C ILE A 121 -9.77 -3.65 2.54
N CYS A 122 -9.84 -3.76 3.86
CA CYS A 122 -10.39 -2.73 4.73
C CYS A 122 -11.86 -2.48 4.47
N HIS A 123 -12.61 -3.56 4.29
CA HIS A 123 -14.06 -3.44 4.13
C HIS A 123 -14.67 -2.92 5.43
N GLU A 124 -15.47 -1.88 5.32
CA GLU A 124 -16.18 -1.40 6.48
C GLU A 124 -17.24 -2.42 6.87
N LYS A 125 -17.18 -2.83 8.12
CA LYS A 125 -18.23 -3.67 8.66
C LYS A 125 -19.39 -2.77 9.05
N LYS A 126 -20.53 -3.04 8.46
CA LYS A 126 -21.76 -2.39 8.89
C LYS A 126 -22.38 -3.24 9.97
N ASP A 127 -22.50 -2.64 11.09
CA ASP A 127 -23.16 -3.29 12.21
C ASP A 127 -24.66 -3.11 12.13
#